data_5dbfe5a57a11428262fcf5fb3adc1698
#
_entry.id   5dbfe5a57a11428262fcf5fb3adc1698
#
_cell.length_a   1.000
_cell.length_b   1.000
_cell.length_c   1.000
_cell.angle_alpha   90.00
_cell.angle_beta   90.00
_cell.angle_gamma   90.00
#
_symmetry.space_group_name_H-M   'P 1'
#
loop_
_entity.id
_entity.type
_entity.pdbx_description
1 polymer ?
#
loop_
_entity_poly.entity_id
_entity_poly.type
_entity_poly.pdbx_seq_one_letter_code
_entity_poly.pdbx_strand_id
1 'polypeptide(L)'
;MFTQAEIDQFHRDGIIVARGVIQGEELSALRMAADRVVEEGMADIAESDHRFRANNQGVPIYFRSERMWDRDPIFQAVTVHPTLLTCFGQLVGHPFMPVVDSFVCKIPEGDLPIHWHQDPPYGDPEWSATHPVPNIDADIYLDQSTVENGCVWVIPGHHLVGHVEVENFSEDALFDELGAVPIEMEPGDVSFHCISAPHGSAGNRTGDLRRTFYIHYLNAETQYQCYGQEGRIQKLKDRLGLFDARALAAVQEMIATRNGLGYGGLEGSSLRLDEEGFEFTGEPRTPPRHWGTLIAAMSEDEIRRKKSLTFLTEAAQ
;
A
#
# COMPACT_ATOMS: atom_id res chain seq x y z
N MET A 1 5.78 -15.18 7.15
CA MET A 1 4.45 -15.76 6.84
C MET A 1 3.53 -15.53 8.03
N PHE A 2 2.30 -15.15 7.76
CA PHE A 2 1.32 -14.85 8.79
C PHE A 2 0.65 -16.12 9.34
N THR A 3 0.35 -16.12 10.62
CA THR A 3 -0.53 -17.08 11.28
C THR A 3 -1.99 -16.77 10.95
N GLN A 4 -2.90 -17.74 11.18
CA GLN A 4 -4.33 -17.48 10.98
C GLN A 4 -4.85 -16.33 11.85
N ALA A 5 -4.36 -16.20 13.08
CA ALA A 5 -4.76 -15.10 13.98
C ALA A 5 -4.35 -13.71 13.42
N GLU A 6 -3.17 -13.61 12.82
CA GLU A 6 -2.69 -12.38 12.17
C GLU A 6 -3.49 -12.06 10.90
N ILE A 7 -3.85 -13.07 10.10
CA ILE A 7 -4.73 -12.91 8.94
C ILE A 7 -6.12 -12.41 9.40
N ASP A 8 -6.67 -13.00 10.45
CA ASP A 8 -7.96 -12.58 11.01
C ASP A 8 -7.88 -11.17 11.59
N GLN A 9 -6.76 -10.79 12.19
CA GLN A 9 -6.50 -9.43 12.65
C GLN A 9 -6.48 -8.44 11.48
N PHE A 10 -5.76 -8.75 10.39
CA PHE A 10 -5.74 -7.91 9.21
C PHE A 10 -7.15 -7.63 8.66
N HIS A 11 -7.98 -8.66 8.54
CA HIS A 11 -9.35 -8.48 8.05
C HIS A 11 -10.23 -7.65 8.99
N ARG A 12 -9.94 -7.65 10.28
CA ARG A 12 -10.64 -6.81 11.27
C ARG A 12 -10.13 -5.37 11.27
N ASP A 13 -8.82 -5.19 11.21
CA ASP A 13 -8.16 -3.90 11.46
C ASP A 13 -7.80 -3.15 10.16
N GLY A 14 -7.66 -3.85 9.03
CA GLY A 14 -7.32 -3.28 7.72
C GLY A 14 -5.84 -3.00 7.52
N ILE A 15 -4.99 -3.41 8.47
CA ILE A 15 -3.53 -3.19 8.45
C ILE A 15 -2.82 -4.35 9.13
N ILE A 16 -1.66 -4.74 8.58
CA ILE A 16 -0.73 -5.67 9.21
C ILE A 16 0.70 -5.39 8.74
N VAL A 17 1.68 -5.78 9.56
CA VAL A 17 3.11 -5.59 9.26
C VAL A 17 3.83 -6.94 9.20
N ALA A 18 4.59 -7.15 8.13
CA ALA A 18 5.58 -8.22 8.02
C ALA A 18 6.97 -7.65 8.26
N ARG A 19 7.66 -8.15 9.29
CA ARG A 19 8.97 -7.66 9.68
C ARG A 19 10.08 -8.32 8.88
N GLY A 20 11.08 -7.52 8.47
CA GLY A 20 12.32 -7.99 7.87
C GLY A 20 12.12 -8.78 6.57
N VAL A 21 11.20 -8.37 5.71
CA VAL A 21 10.90 -9.06 4.43
C VAL A 21 12.03 -8.90 3.45
N ILE A 22 12.53 -7.68 3.28
CA ILE A 22 13.64 -7.35 2.38
C ILE A 22 14.89 -7.12 3.22
N GLN A 23 15.96 -7.85 2.96
CA GLN A 23 17.15 -7.82 3.81
C GLN A 23 18.47 -7.84 3.01
N GLY A 24 19.58 -7.64 3.69
CA GLY A 24 20.92 -7.86 3.18
C GLY A 24 21.25 -7.06 1.92
N GLU A 25 21.81 -7.73 0.93
CA GLU A 25 22.23 -7.11 -0.33
C GLU A 25 21.06 -6.56 -1.14
N GLU A 26 19.91 -7.21 -1.10
CA GLU A 26 18.71 -6.77 -1.82
C GLU A 26 18.19 -5.43 -1.25
N LEU A 27 18.10 -5.28 0.07
CA LEU A 27 17.73 -4.01 0.69
C LEU A 27 18.76 -2.92 0.39
N SER A 28 20.05 -3.27 0.42
CA SER A 28 21.13 -2.32 0.10
C SER A 28 21.03 -1.83 -1.34
N ALA A 29 20.81 -2.73 -2.28
CA ALA A 29 20.64 -2.40 -3.70
C ALA A 29 19.39 -1.52 -3.93
N LEU A 30 18.27 -1.85 -3.27
CA LEU A 30 17.03 -1.07 -3.32
C LEU A 30 17.26 0.36 -2.79
N ARG A 31 17.97 0.51 -1.68
CA ARG A 31 18.30 1.83 -1.10
C ARG A 31 19.19 2.65 -2.03
N MET A 32 20.21 2.04 -2.63
CA MET A 32 21.09 2.71 -3.59
C MET A 32 20.34 3.17 -4.87
N ALA A 33 19.40 2.37 -5.37
CA ALA A 33 18.56 2.77 -6.48
C ALA A 33 17.63 3.92 -6.08
N ALA A 34 17.06 3.87 -4.89
CA ALA A 34 16.21 4.93 -4.35
C ALA A 34 16.97 6.24 -4.12
N ASP A 35 18.25 6.19 -3.70
CA ASP A 35 19.10 7.39 -3.59
C ASP A 35 19.19 8.11 -4.95
N ARG A 36 19.45 7.37 -6.04
CA ARG A 36 19.49 7.94 -7.39
C ARG A 36 18.16 8.58 -7.80
N VAL A 37 17.04 7.94 -7.50
CA VAL A 37 15.71 8.49 -7.81
C VAL A 37 15.43 9.78 -7.03
N VAL A 38 15.85 9.87 -5.77
CA VAL A 38 15.74 11.09 -4.97
C VAL A 38 16.60 12.21 -5.56
N GLU A 39 17.86 11.91 -5.92
CA GLU A 39 18.78 12.86 -6.56
C GLU A 39 18.21 13.39 -7.89
N GLU A 40 17.71 12.51 -8.74
CA GLU A 40 17.04 12.88 -10.00
C GLU A 40 15.81 13.76 -9.75
N GLY A 41 14.92 13.33 -8.84
CA GLY A 41 13.72 14.07 -8.49
C GLY A 41 14.01 15.45 -7.93
N MET A 42 15.05 15.62 -7.13
CA MET A 42 15.45 16.92 -6.60
C MET A 42 16.13 17.81 -7.67
N ALA A 43 16.77 17.23 -8.67
CA ALA A 43 17.47 17.97 -9.72
C ALA A 43 16.55 18.44 -10.86
N ASP A 44 15.49 17.71 -11.17
CA ASP A 44 14.61 17.98 -12.31
C ASP A 44 13.13 18.09 -11.90
N ILE A 45 12.74 19.33 -11.54
CA ILE A 45 11.36 19.67 -11.17
C ILE A 45 10.39 19.54 -12.38
N ALA A 46 10.90 19.49 -13.60
CA ALA A 46 10.09 19.47 -14.81
C ALA A 46 9.72 18.06 -15.27
N GLU A 47 10.36 17.02 -14.75
CA GLU A 47 10.04 15.65 -15.12
C GLU A 47 8.63 15.25 -14.63
N SER A 48 7.83 14.69 -15.53
CA SER A 48 6.41 14.43 -15.27
C SER A 48 6.15 13.32 -14.24
N ASP A 49 7.13 12.44 -14.00
CA ASP A 49 7.00 11.31 -13.08
C ASP A 49 7.48 11.64 -11.66
N HIS A 50 8.05 12.82 -11.44
CA HIS A 50 8.34 13.36 -10.13
C HIS A 50 7.24 14.33 -9.67
N ARG A 51 6.91 14.28 -8.38
CA ARG A 51 5.85 15.10 -7.79
C ARG A 51 6.41 15.99 -6.70
N PHE A 52 5.92 17.24 -6.70
CA PHE A 52 6.25 18.26 -5.72
C PHE A 52 4.98 18.82 -5.11
N ARG A 53 5.06 19.21 -3.86
CA ARG A 53 4.03 20.02 -3.18
C ARG A 53 4.68 21.19 -2.50
N ALA A 54 3.99 22.32 -2.45
CA ALA A 54 4.44 23.46 -1.66
C ALA A 54 4.28 23.13 -0.16
N ASN A 55 5.33 23.40 0.61
CA ASN A 55 5.24 23.40 2.07
C ASN A 55 4.50 24.66 2.57
N ASN A 56 4.38 24.80 3.89
CA ASN A 56 3.71 25.96 4.51
C ASN A 56 4.35 27.31 4.19
N GLN A 57 5.59 27.33 3.67
CA GLN A 57 6.33 28.53 3.25
C GLN A 57 6.23 28.78 1.73
N GLY A 58 5.47 27.94 1.00
CA GLY A 58 5.32 28.03 -0.45
C GLY A 58 6.52 27.45 -1.23
N VAL A 59 7.44 26.74 -0.58
CA VAL A 59 8.60 26.13 -1.23
C VAL A 59 8.19 24.78 -1.80
N PRO A 60 8.48 24.49 -3.10
CA PRO A 60 8.23 23.17 -3.68
C PRO A 60 9.13 22.12 -3.01
N ILE A 61 8.52 21.10 -2.44
CA ILE A 61 9.20 19.99 -1.80
C ILE A 61 8.94 18.73 -2.64
N TYR A 62 10.00 18.05 -3.04
CA TYR A 62 9.92 16.74 -3.66
C TYR A 62 9.38 15.72 -2.65
N PHE A 63 8.41 14.88 -3.08
CA PHE A 63 7.83 13.93 -2.16
C PHE A 63 7.46 12.57 -2.79
N ARG A 64 7.40 12.47 -4.12
CA ARG A 64 6.94 11.23 -4.78
C ARG A 64 7.55 11.06 -6.16
N SER A 65 7.84 9.83 -6.53
CA SER A 65 8.10 9.40 -7.91
C SER A 65 7.19 8.25 -8.29
N GLU A 66 6.91 8.15 -9.58
CA GLU A 66 6.11 7.09 -10.18
C GLU A 66 6.95 6.31 -11.19
N ARG A 67 6.47 5.14 -11.62
CA ARG A 67 7.11 4.28 -12.62
C ARG A 67 8.50 3.81 -12.19
N MET A 68 8.61 3.34 -10.95
CA MET A 68 9.88 2.87 -10.38
C MET A 68 10.41 1.63 -11.11
N TRP A 69 9.51 0.80 -11.66
CA TRP A 69 9.88 -0.39 -12.44
C TRP A 69 10.69 -0.05 -13.71
N ASP A 70 10.52 1.15 -14.26
CA ASP A 70 11.24 1.62 -15.45
C ASP A 70 12.59 2.27 -15.11
N ARG A 71 12.85 2.56 -13.81
CA ARG A 71 14.03 3.30 -13.37
C ARG A 71 15.22 2.41 -13.00
N ASP A 72 14.95 1.29 -12.32
CA ASP A 72 16.01 0.35 -11.94
C ASP A 72 15.45 -1.06 -11.81
N PRO A 73 16.17 -2.10 -12.31
CA PRO A 73 15.74 -3.49 -12.21
C PRO A 73 15.45 -3.99 -10.80
N ILE A 74 16.04 -3.39 -9.76
CA ILE A 74 15.82 -3.81 -8.38
C ILE A 74 14.36 -3.59 -7.94
N PHE A 75 13.67 -2.54 -8.44
CA PHE A 75 12.28 -2.32 -8.14
C PHE A 75 11.38 -3.41 -8.71
N GLN A 76 11.70 -3.89 -9.92
CA GLN A 76 11.02 -5.06 -10.50
C GLN A 76 11.27 -6.32 -9.66
N ALA A 77 12.53 -6.56 -9.29
CA ALA A 77 12.91 -7.74 -8.51
C ALA A 77 12.22 -7.79 -7.14
N VAL A 78 12.14 -6.66 -6.46
CA VAL A 78 11.47 -6.55 -5.14
C VAL A 78 9.96 -6.72 -5.28
N THR A 79 9.36 -6.21 -6.36
CA THR A 79 7.92 -6.39 -6.64
C THR A 79 7.52 -7.86 -6.69
N VAL A 80 8.39 -8.73 -7.17
CA VAL A 80 8.13 -10.19 -7.22
C VAL A 80 8.92 -10.96 -6.15
N HIS A 81 9.23 -10.34 -5.02
CA HIS A 81 9.92 -11.00 -3.91
C HIS A 81 9.04 -12.12 -3.31
N PRO A 82 9.50 -13.39 -3.23
CA PRO A 82 8.66 -14.53 -2.84
C PRO A 82 7.98 -14.37 -1.48
N THR A 83 8.68 -13.85 -0.48
CA THR A 83 8.12 -13.64 0.87
C THR A 83 7.03 -12.57 0.86
N LEU A 84 7.24 -11.46 0.13
CA LEU A 84 6.26 -10.39 -0.02
C LEU A 84 4.99 -10.91 -0.68
N LEU A 85 5.13 -11.60 -1.82
CA LEU A 85 3.99 -12.18 -2.55
C LEU A 85 3.29 -13.27 -1.72
N THR A 86 4.03 -14.06 -0.94
CA THR A 86 3.45 -15.05 -0.03
C THR A 86 2.59 -14.38 1.04
N CYS A 87 3.10 -13.35 1.70
CA CYS A 87 2.36 -12.58 2.69
C CYS A 87 1.09 -11.95 2.09
N PHE A 88 1.22 -11.33 0.91
CA PHE A 88 0.09 -10.74 0.20
C PHE A 88 -0.97 -11.80 -0.15
N GLY A 89 -0.56 -12.92 -0.72
CA GLY A 89 -1.46 -14.01 -1.10
C GLY A 89 -2.20 -14.64 0.09
N GLN A 90 -1.56 -14.70 1.27
CA GLN A 90 -2.22 -15.14 2.49
C GLN A 90 -3.36 -14.19 2.93
N LEU A 91 -3.21 -12.89 2.68
CA LEU A 91 -4.21 -11.89 3.05
C LEU A 91 -5.36 -11.82 2.05
N VAL A 92 -5.04 -11.89 0.77
CA VAL A 92 -6.03 -11.67 -0.31
C VAL A 92 -6.87 -12.91 -0.61
N GLY A 93 -6.26 -14.10 -0.59
CA GLY A 93 -6.95 -15.36 -0.84
C GLY A 93 -7.45 -15.59 -2.26
N HIS A 94 -7.02 -14.77 -3.22
CA HIS A 94 -7.35 -14.84 -4.65
C HIS A 94 -6.10 -14.66 -5.49
N PRO A 95 -6.09 -15.06 -6.77
CA PRO A 95 -5.02 -14.69 -7.70
C PRO A 95 -4.89 -13.17 -7.84
N PHE A 96 -3.67 -12.67 -7.89
CA PHE A 96 -3.36 -11.23 -7.91
C PHE A 96 -2.16 -10.90 -8.78
N MET A 97 -2.05 -9.66 -9.21
CA MET A 97 -0.89 -9.13 -9.94
C MET A 97 -0.53 -7.72 -9.47
N PRO A 98 0.74 -7.30 -9.57
CA PRO A 98 1.11 -5.90 -9.39
C PRO A 98 0.54 -5.06 -10.52
N VAL A 99 -0.02 -3.90 -10.21
CA VAL A 99 -0.68 -3.03 -11.20
C VAL A 99 -0.14 -1.60 -11.22
N VAL A 100 0.29 -1.09 -10.09
CA VAL A 100 0.84 0.26 -9.94
C VAL A 100 1.99 0.23 -8.95
N ASP A 101 2.99 1.03 -9.23
CA ASP A 101 4.09 1.30 -8.34
C ASP A 101 4.24 2.80 -8.09
N SER A 102 4.73 3.15 -6.91
CA SER A 102 5.11 4.51 -6.58
C SER A 102 6.13 4.53 -5.45
N PHE A 103 6.81 5.64 -5.34
CA PHE A 103 7.82 5.86 -4.32
C PHE A 103 7.55 7.18 -3.61
N VAL A 104 7.41 7.12 -2.30
CA VAL A 104 7.19 8.31 -1.46
C VAL A 104 8.44 8.56 -0.64
N CYS A 105 8.91 9.81 -0.70
CA CYS A 105 10.08 10.27 0.02
C CYS A 105 9.70 11.45 0.91
N LYS A 106 9.97 11.33 2.20
CA LYS A 106 9.96 12.45 3.12
C LYS A 106 11.40 12.92 3.32
N ILE A 107 11.74 14.01 2.63
CA ILE A 107 13.09 14.59 2.71
C ILE A 107 13.35 15.19 4.10
N PRO A 108 14.62 15.27 4.54
CA PRO A 108 14.98 15.87 5.80
C PRO A 108 14.40 17.28 5.95
N GLU A 109 13.81 17.57 7.12
CA GLU A 109 13.27 18.88 7.47
C GLU A 109 12.23 19.43 6.46
N GLY A 110 11.72 18.56 5.55
CA GLY A 110 10.74 18.96 4.53
C GLY A 110 9.39 19.39 5.12
N ASP A 111 9.06 18.87 6.28
CA ASP A 111 7.82 19.12 7.04
C ASP A 111 6.56 19.14 6.17
N LEU A 112 6.50 18.21 5.22
CA LEU A 112 5.39 18.08 4.28
C LEU A 112 4.50 16.89 4.72
N PRO A 113 3.29 17.15 5.24
CA PRO A 113 2.36 16.08 5.60
C PRO A 113 1.72 15.46 4.35
N ILE A 114 1.28 14.23 4.50
CA ILE A 114 0.26 13.62 3.64
C ILE A 114 -1.03 13.63 4.44
N HIS A 115 -1.95 14.49 4.04
CA HIS A 115 -3.21 14.68 4.74
C HIS A 115 -4.01 13.39 4.85
N TRP A 116 -4.81 13.27 5.88
CA TRP A 116 -5.70 12.15 6.08
C TRP A 116 -6.62 11.95 4.89
N HIS A 117 -6.69 10.73 4.40
CA HIS A 117 -7.51 10.35 3.25
C HIS A 117 -7.78 8.86 3.23
N GLN A 118 -8.59 8.45 2.31
CA GLN A 118 -8.76 7.08 1.85
C GLN A 118 -8.45 7.06 0.37
N ASP A 119 -7.82 6.01 -0.14
CA ASP A 119 -7.56 5.89 -1.57
C ASP A 119 -8.79 5.39 -2.33
N PRO A 120 -9.03 5.90 -3.56
CA PRO A 120 -10.16 5.42 -4.36
C PRO A 120 -9.95 3.96 -4.84
N PRO A 121 -11.01 3.19 -4.97
CA PRO A 121 -12.40 3.56 -4.93
C PRO A 121 -13.01 3.37 -3.53
N TYR A 122 -13.18 4.41 -2.81
CA TYR A 122 -13.63 4.38 -1.42
C TYR A 122 -15.01 4.98 -1.19
N GLY A 123 -15.56 5.67 -2.13
CA GLY A 123 -16.61 6.62 -1.86
C GLY A 123 -18.03 6.12 -2.08
N ASP A 124 -18.22 4.86 -2.45
CA ASP A 124 -19.54 4.32 -2.66
C ASP A 124 -19.90 3.33 -1.54
N PRO A 125 -20.90 3.65 -0.67
CA PRO A 125 -21.34 2.69 0.35
C PRO A 125 -21.85 1.38 -0.24
N GLU A 126 -22.41 1.40 -1.46
CA GLU A 126 -22.80 0.20 -2.18
C GLU A 126 -21.57 -0.59 -2.62
N TRP A 127 -20.46 0.10 -2.91
CA TRP A 127 -19.21 -0.52 -3.29
C TRP A 127 -18.66 -1.43 -2.17
N SER A 128 -18.50 -0.92 -0.97
CA SER A 128 -18.00 -1.71 0.17
C SER A 128 -18.88 -2.93 0.46
N ALA A 129 -20.19 -2.82 0.28
CA ALA A 129 -21.15 -3.91 0.50
C ALA A 129 -21.11 -4.98 -0.60
N THR A 130 -20.68 -4.63 -1.81
CA THR A 130 -20.71 -5.51 -2.99
C THR A 130 -19.35 -6.05 -3.40
N HIS A 131 -18.24 -5.50 -2.85
CA HIS A 131 -16.89 -5.90 -3.25
C HIS A 131 -16.33 -6.98 -2.34
N PRO A 132 -16.02 -8.13 -2.91
CA PRO A 132 -15.75 -9.31 -2.12
C PRO A 132 -14.33 -9.38 -1.58
N VAL A 133 -13.38 -8.58 -2.09
CA VAL A 133 -11.95 -8.85 -1.90
C VAL A 133 -11.21 -7.62 -1.39
N PRO A 134 -10.28 -7.79 -0.46
CA PRO A 134 -9.38 -6.72 -0.01
C PRO A 134 -8.63 -6.07 -1.16
N ASN A 135 -8.68 -4.74 -1.23
CA ASN A 135 -7.83 -3.94 -2.07
C ASN A 135 -6.69 -3.41 -1.20
N ILE A 136 -5.47 -3.87 -1.45
CA ILE A 136 -4.35 -3.77 -0.52
C ILE A 136 -3.14 -3.20 -1.22
N ASP A 137 -2.45 -2.25 -0.57
CA ASP A 137 -1.10 -1.85 -0.90
C ASP A 137 -0.07 -2.60 -0.05
N ALA A 138 1.08 -2.86 -0.64
CA ALA A 138 2.27 -3.32 0.05
C ALA A 138 3.30 -2.19 0.09
N ASP A 139 3.61 -1.71 1.28
CA ASP A 139 4.50 -0.58 1.51
C ASP A 139 5.83 -1.09 2.05
N ILE A 140 6.86 -1.03 1.25
CA ILE A 140 8.21 -1.50 1.57
C ILE A 140 9.02 -0.32 2.11
N TYR A 141 9.42 -0.41 3.36
CA TYR A 141 10.17 0.66 4.03
C TYR A 141 11.66 0.50 3.80
N LEU A 142 12.29 1.51 3.21
CA LEU A 142 13.71 1.52 2.95
C LEU A 142 14.51 2.06 4.14
N ASP A 143 13.90 2.90 4.93
CA ASP A 143 14.48 3.55 6.07
C ASP A 143 13.63 3.30 7.32
N GLN A 144 14.20 3.58 8.49
CA GLN A 144 13.43 3.61 9.72
C GLN A 144 12.31 4.65 9.59
N SER A 145 11.10 4.28 9.97
CA SER A 145 9.92 5.15 9.93
C SER A 145 9.36 5.27 11.34
N THR A 146 9.42 6.47 11.90
CA THR A 146 9.00 6.78 13.26
C THR A 146 7.98 7.92 13.27
N VAL A 147 7.39 8.17 14.42
CA VAL A 147 6.48 9.32 14.59
C VAL A 147 7.18 10.63 14.22
N GLU A 148 8.46 10.79 14.60
CA GLU A 148 9.22 12.03 14.41
C GLU A 148 9.54 12.30 12.93
N ASN A 149 9.78 11.25 12.12
CA ASN A 149 10.07 11.42 10.70
C ASN A 149 8.86 11.20 9.81
N GLY A 150 7.66 11.14 10.40
CA GLY A 150 6.38 11.10 9.71
C GLY A 150 6.00 9.70 9.22
N CYS A 151 5.96 8.72 10.11
CA CYS A 151 5.39 7.41 9.81
C CYS A 151 3.93 7.51 9.37
N VAL A 152 3.44 6.48 8.71
CA VAL A 152 2.01 6.37 8.38
C VAL A 152 1.22 6.11 9.67
N TRP A 153 0.07 6.75 9.77
CA TRP A 153 -0.94 6.50 10.79
C TRP A 153 -2.20 5.98 10.12
N VAL A 154 -2.90 5.06 10.78
CA VAL A 154 -4.12 4.42 10.27
C VAL A 154 -5.17 4.43 11.36
N ILE A 155 -6.45 4.59 10.98
CA ILE A 155 -7.58 4.36 11.89
C ILE A 155 -8.10 2.93 11.64
N PRO A 156 -7.79 1.97 12.53
CA PRO A 156 -8.11 0.56 12.31
C PRO A 156 -9.61 0.29 12.23
N GLY A 157 -9.98 -0.70 11.40
CA GLY A 157 -11.35 -1.21 11.32
C GLY A 157 -12.35 -0.32 10.58
N HIS A 158 -11.90 0.79 9.96
CA HIS A 158 -12.77 1.70 9.21
C HIS A 158 -12.80 1.44 7.71
N HIS A 159 -11.96 0.55 7.21
CA HIS A 159 -11.89 0.16 5.79
C HIS A 159 -13.15 -0.54 5.26
N LEU A 160 -14.00 -1.06 6.16
CA LEU A 160 -15.20 -1.82 5.79
C LEU A 160 -16.44 -0.95 5.55
N VAL A 161 -16.42 0.33 5.91
CA VAL A 161 -17.64 1.15 5.95
C VAL A 161 -17.75 2.16 4.80
N GLY A 162 -16.88 2.09 3.82
CA GLY A 162 -16.82 3.06 2.71
C GLY A 162 -16.20 4.38 3.15
N HIS A 163 -16.72 5.51 2.67
CA HIS A 163 -16.19 6.82 3.01
C HIS A 163 -16.35 7.12 4.51
N VAL A 164 -15.26 7.57 5.12
CA VAL A 164 -15.18 8.03 6.51
C VAL A 164 -14.94 9.53 6.49
N GLU A 165 -15.68 10.27 7.30
CA GLU A 165 -15.71 11.74 7.30
C GLU A 165 -14.48 12.35 7.99
N VAL A 166 -13.27 11.94 7.57
CA VAL A 166 -12.00 12.42 8.16
C VAL A 166 -11.81 13.92 7.98
N GLU A 167 -12.39 14.50 6.94
CA GLU A 167 -12.37 15.93 6.65
C GLU A 167 -13.11 16.80 7.69
N ASN A 168 -13.95 16.19 8.51
CA ASN A 168 -14.66 16.88 9.59
C ASN A 168 -13.79 17.10 10.84
N PHE A 169 -12.59 16.53 10.88
CA PHE A 169 -11.67 16.61 12.01
C PHE A 169 -10.42 17.40 11.67
N SER A 170 -9.82 18.03 12.66
CA SER A 170 -8.49 18.62 12.50
C SER A 170 -7.44 17.53 12.37
N GLU A 171 -6.34 17.82 11.69
CA GLU A 171 -5.21 16.89 11.60
C GLU A 171 -4.71 16.44 12.97
N ASP A 172 -4.59 17.38 13.93
CA ASP A 172 -4.15 17.07 15.30
C ASP A 172 -5.11 16.11 16.00
N ALA A 173 -6.44 16.33 15.85
CA ALA A 173 -7.43 15.43 16.43
C ALA A 173 -7.35 14.01 15.85
N LEU A 174 -7.10 13.87 14.56
CA LEU A 174 -6.94 12.56 13.91
C LEU A 174 -5.71 11.81 14.41
N PHE A 175 -4.60 12.50 14.65
CA PHE A 175 -3.39 11.87 15.17
C PHE A 175 -3.47 11.56 16.67
N ASP A 176 -4.01 12.46 17.47
CA ASP A 176 -3.88 12.39 18.92
C ASP A 176 -5.13 11.86 19.64
N GLU A 177 -6.34 12.09 19.10
CA GLU A 177 -7.58 11.91 19.87
C GLU A 177 -8.49 10.78 19.33
N LEU A 178 -8.36 10.38 18.05
CA LEU A 178 -9.34 9.53 17.38
C LEU A 178 -8.93 8.06 17.22
N GLY A 179 -8.00 7.58 18.03
CA GLY A 179 -7.61 6.17 18.05
C GLY A 179 -6.81 5.74 16.83
N ALA A 180 -6.22 6.68 16.09
CA ALA A 180 -5.24 6.38 15.08
C ALA A 180 -4.00 5.72 15.71
N VAL A 181 -3.39 4.81 14.99
CA VAL A 181 -2.19 4.10 15.44
C VAL A 181 -1.02 4.39 14.50
N PRO A 182 0.16 4.72 15.05
CA PRO A 182 1.36 4.89 14.24
C PRO A 182 1.87 3.54 13.75
N ILE A 183 2.27 3.48 12.49
CA ILE A 183 2.89 2.31 11.88
C ILE A 183 4.40 2.56 11.80
N GLU A 184 5.07 2.31 12.93
CA GLU A 184 6.53 2.45 12.98
C GLU A 184 7.21 1.23 12.39
N MET A 185 8.23 1.46 11.55
CA MET A 185 8.84 0.45 10.70
C MET A 185 10.36 0.51 10.75
N GLU A 186 10.99 -0.64 10.67
CA GLU A 186 12.42 -0.77 10.43
C GLU A 186 12.73 -0.97 8.94
N PRO A 187 13.97 -0.68 8.47
CA PRO A 187 14.33 -0.91 7.08
C PRO A 187 14.13 -2.36 6.65
N GLY A 188 13.41 -2.56 5.54
CA GLY A 188 13.07 -3.87 5.00
C GLY A 188 11.77 -4.49 5.51
N ASP A 189 11.10 -3.82 6.45
CA ASP A 189 9.73 -4.16 6.83
C ASP A 189 8.75 -3.83 5.70
N VAL A 190 7.61 -4.53 5.71
CA VAL A 190 6.51 -4.28 4.78
C VAL A 190 5.21 -4.14 5.55
N SER A 191 4.48 -3.05 5.35
CA SER A 191 3.09 -2.96 5.76
C SER A 191 2.16 -3.34 4.63
N PHE A 192 1.07 -4.02 4.99
CA PHE A 192 -0.04 -4.31 4.09
C PHE A 192 -1.26 -3.60 4.64
N HIS A 193 -1.77 -2.63 3.90
CA HIS A 193 -2.95 -1.90 4.36
C HIS A 193 -4.03 -1.88 3.29
N CYS A 194 -5.27 -1.90 3.74
CA CYS A 194 -6.41 -1.68 2.87
C CYS A 194 -6.42 -0.22 2.43
N ILE A 195 -6.47 0.03 1.14
CA ILE A 195 -6.47 1.41 0.60
C ILE A 195 -7.66 2.24 1.08
N SER A 196 -8.76 1.57 1.44
CA SER A 196 -9.96 2.20 2.03
C SER A 196 -9.84 2.43 3.54
N ALA A 197 -8.76 2.02 4.21
CA ALA A 197 -8.52 2.42 5.59
C ALA A 197 -8.12 3.90 5.62
N PRO A 198 -8.76 4.74 6.48
CA PRO A 198 -8.31 6.11 6.65
C PRO A 198 -6.88 6.16 7.13
N HIS A 199 -6.03 6.88 6.41
CA HIS A 199 -4.61 6.98 6.72
C HIS A 199 -4.04 8.36 6.40
N GLY A 200 -2.90 8.67 7.00
CA GLY A 200 -2.20 9.93 6.81
C GLY A 200 -0.80 9.87 7.41
N SER A 201 -0.01 10.92 7.24
CA SER A 201 1.31 11.00 7.85
C SER A 201 1.74 12.43 8.08
N ALA A 202 2.29 12.71 9.26
CA ALA A 202 2.88 14.01 9.58
C ALA A 202 4.09 14.33 8.69
N GLY A 203 4.56 15.57 8.72
CA GLY A 203 5.80 15.97 8.06
C GLY A 203 7.03 15.34 8.71
N ASN A 204 8.13 15.23 7.95
CA ASN A 204 9.41 14.80 8.47
C ASN A 204 10.13 16.01 9.10
N ARG A 205 10.40 15.96 10.39
CA ARG A 205 11.10 16.99 11.17
C ARG A 205 12.50 16.58 11.59
N THR A 206 12.96 15.43 11.11
CA THR A 206 14.30 14.91 11.41
C THR A 206 15.29 15.22 10.29
N GLY A 207 16.58 15.01 10.58
CA GLY A 207 17.66 15.12 9.59
C GLY A 207 17.80 13.91 8.66
N ASP A 208 16.94 12.89 8.80
CA ASP A 208 17.05 11.64 8.07
C ASP A 208 15.98 11.53 6.95
N LEU A 209 16.28 10.79 5.88
CA LEU A 209 15.32 10.43 4.86
C LEU A 209 14.33 9.37 5.40
N ARG A 210 13.08 9.46 4.95
CA ARG A 210 12.12 8.38 5.13
C ARG A 210 11.52 8.02 3.78
N ARG A 211 11.90 6.86 3.24
CA ARG A 211 11.54 6.39 1.90
C ARG A 211 10.73 5.12 1.98
N THR A 212 9.68 5.08 1.16
CA THR A 212 8.78 3.93 1.08
C THR A 212 8.47 3.65 -0.39
N PHE A 213 8.64 2.41 -0.80
CA PHE A 213 8.27 1.93 -2.12
C PHE A 213 6.91 1.23 -2.01
N TYR A 214 5.90 1.74 -2.68
CA TYR A 214 4.53 1.26 -2.67
C TYR A 214 4.25 0.42 -3.91
N ILE A 215 3.61 -0.72 -3.70
CA ILE A 215 3.18 -1.60 -4.78
C ILE A 215 1.71 -1.94 -4.55
N HIS A 216 0.88 -1.54 -5.51
CA HIS A 216 -0.51 -1.90 -5.50
C HIS A 216 -0.71 -3.21 -6.26
N TYR A 217 -1.19 -4.23 -5.56
CA TYR A 217 -1.57 -5.51 -6.14
C TYR A 217 -3.08 -5.61 -6.17
N LEU A 218 -3.61 -6.06 -7.31
CA LEU A 218 -5.04 -6.30 -7.46
C LEU A 218 -5.30 -7.74 -7.91
N ASN A 219 -6.42 -8.27 -7.50
CA ASN A 219 -6.99 -9.44 -8.13
C ASN A 219 -7.87 -9.04 -9.32
N ALA A 220 -8.13 -9.99 -10.24
CA ALA A 220 -8.87 -9.72 -11.47
C ALA A 220 -10.28 -9.18 -11.20
N GLU A 221 -10.96 -9.70 -10.19
CA GLU A 221 -12.33 -9.31 -9.87
C GLU A 221 -12.40 -7.86 -9.35
N THR A 222 -11.54 -7.53 -8.37
CA THR A 222 -11.46 -6.18 -7.82
C THR A 222 -11.01 -5.17 -8.88
N GLN A 223 -10.06 -5.55 -9.73
CA GLN A 223 -9.59 -4.68 -10.80
C GLN A 223 -10.73 -4.29 -11.76
N TYR A 224 -11.52 -5.27 -12.20
CA TYR A 224 -12.62 -5.03 -13.12
C TYR A 224 -13.68 -4.11 -12.52
N GLN A 225 -13.98 -4.30 -11.27
CA GLN A 225 -14.99 -3.52 -10.54
C GLN A 225 -14.50 -2.12 -10.17
N CYS A 226 -13.26 -1.99 -9.68
CA CYS A 226 -12.69 -0.72 -9.23
C CYS A 226 -12.39 0.25 -10.37
N TYR A 227 -11.99 -0.27 -11.51
CA TYR A 227 -11.48 0.53 -12.61
C TYR A 227 -12.37 0.45 -13.86
N GLY A 228 -13.54 -0.17 -13.76
CA GLY A 228 -14.53 -0.30 -14.85
C GLY A 228 -15.09 1.02 -15.39
N GLN A 229 -14.67 2.16 -14.84
CA GLN A 229 -14.97 3.49 -15.38
C GLN A 229 -13.93 3.87 -16.44
N GLU A 230 -14.40 4.17 -17.66
CA GLU A 230 -13.59 4.33 -18.89
C GLU A 230 -12.28 5.13 -18.76
N GLY A 231 -12.21 6.19 -17.97
CA GLY A 231 -11.01 7.03 -17.85
C GLY A 231 -9.90 6.46 -16.98
N ARG A 232 -10.22 5.54 -16.05
CA ARG A 232 -9.24 4.90 -15.16
C ARG A 232 -8.65 3.62 -15.77
N ILE A 233 -9.45 2.88 -16.54
CA ILE A 233 -8.99 1.73 -17.32
C ILE A 233 -7.86 2.12 -18.25
N GLN A 234 -7.96 3.30 -18.91
CA GLN A 234 -6.92 3.73 -19.84
C GLN A 234 -5.58 3.96 -19.15
N LYS A 235 -5.56 4.60 -17.95
CA LYS A 235 -4.33 4.81 -17.19
C LYS A 235 -3.67 3.50 -16.74
N LEU A 236 -4.46 2.48 -16.42
CA LEU A 236 -3.93 1.15 -16.07
C LEU A 236 -3.42 0.40 -17.29
N LYS A 237 -4.12 0.50 -18.42
CA LYS A 237 -3.68 -0.07 -19.70
C LYS A 237 -2.34 0.51 -20.17
N ASP A 238 -2.09 1.77 -19.85
CA ASP A 238 -0.85 2.45 -20.21
C ASP A 238 0.32 2.06 -19.30
N ARG A 239 0.06 1.48 -18.12
CA ARG A 239 1.09 1.04 -17.16
C ARG A 239 1.41 -0.46 -17.28
N LEU A 240 0.57 -1.35 -16.79
CA LEU A 240 0.79 -2.80 -16.92
C LEU A 240 -0.35 -3.54 -17.62
N GLY A 241 -1.41 -2.83 -17.92
CA GLY A 241 -2.61 -3.46 -18.44
C GLY A 241 -3.49 -4.04 -17.34
N LEU A 242 -4.70 -4.32 -17.72
CA LEU A 242 -5.61 -5.19 -16.99
C LEU A 242 -5.02 -6.61 -17.03
N PHE A 243 -5.46 -7.52 -16.18
CA PHE A 243 -5.15 -8.94 -16.20
C PHE A 243 -5.30 -9.51 -17.62
N ASP A 244 -4.33 -9.25 -18.45
CA ASP A 244 -4.23 -9.71 -19.83
C ASP A 244 -2.83 -10.32 -20.06
N ALA A 245 -2.62 -10.83 -21.25
CA ALA A 245 -1.36 -11.46 -21.62
C ALA A 245 -0.14 -10.53 -21.48
N ARG A 246 -0.33 -9.19 -21.51
CA ARG A 246 0.76 -8.22 -21.34
C ARG A 246 1.14 -8.08 -19.88
N ALA A 247 0.17 -8.05 -18.97
CA ALA A 247 0.43 -8.03 -17.53
C ALA A 247 1.18 -9.29 -17.09
N LEU A 248 0.74 -10.46 -17.57
CA LEU A 248 1.42 -11.71 -17.31
C LEU A 248 2.85 -11.71 -17.88
N ALA A 249 3.06 -11.22 -19.09
CA ALA A 249 4.40 -11.12 -19.68
C ALA A 249 5.31 -10.17 -18.88
N ALA A 250 4.79 -9.03 -18.43
CA ALA A 250 5.54 -8.09 -17.59
C ALA A 250 5.95 -8.73 -16.25
N VAL A 251 5.06 -9.46 -15.60
CA VAL A 251 5.36 -10.18 -14.36
C VAL A 251 6.40 -11.28 -14.59
N GLN A 252 6.33 -12.01 -15.70
CA GLN A 252 7.35 -13.01 -16.09
C GLN A 252 8.72 -12.35 -16.32
N GLU A 253 8.75 -11.16 -16.92
CA GLU A 253 9.96 -10.38 -17.08
C GLU A 253 10.55 -9.92 -15.73
N MET A 254 9.71 -9.47 -14.79
CA MET A 254 10.14 -9.12 -13.43
C MET A 254 10.77 -10.32 -12.71
N ILE A 255 10.19 -11.52 -12.85
CA ILE A 255 10.76 -12.76 -12.29
C ILE A 255 12.11 -13.07 -12.95
N ALA A 256 12.22 -12.95 -14.27
CA ALA A 256 13.47 -13.14 -14.99
C ALA A 256 14.55 -12.13 -14.56
N THR A 257 14.16 -10.86 -14.37
CA THR A 257 15.01 -9.80 -13.82
C THR A 257 15.53 -10.16 -12.44
N ARG A 258 14.65 -10.59 -11.53
CA ARG A 258 15.03 -11.02 -10.18
C ARG A 258 16.04 -12.18 -10.20
N ASN A 259 15.79 -13.18 -11.04
CA ASN A 259 16.72 -14.30 -11.24
C ASN A 259 18.08 -13.82 -11.79
N GLY A 260 18.07 -12.91 -12.77
CA GLY A 260 19.26 -12.32 -13.36
C GLY A 260 20.11 -11.53 -12.38
N LEU A 261 19.50 -10.91 -11.37
CA LEU A 261 20.18 -10.24 -10.26
C LEU A 261 20.70 -11.19 -9.18
N GLY A 262 20.39 -12.50 -9.27
CA GLY A 262 20.88 -13.51 -8.33
C GLY A 262 20.04 -13.67 -7.07
N TYR A 263 18.88 -13.03 -6.96
CA TYR A 263 18.02 -13.12 -5.77
C TYR A 263 17.08 -14.33 -5.77
N GLY A 264 17.11 -15.17 -6.84
CA GLY A 264 16.23 -16.30 -6.99
C GLY A 264 14.79 -15.91 -7.34
N GLY A 265 14.08 -16.84 -7.96
CA GLY A 265 12.66 -16.65 -8.33
C GLY A 265 11.68 -17.23 -7.33
N LEU A 266 10.64 -17.84 -7.86
CA LEU A 266 9.54 -18.42 -7.05
C LEU A 266 9.78 -19.88 -6.68
N GLU A 267 10.88 -20.48 -7.13
CA GLU A 267 11.19 -21.91 -6.93
C GLU A 267 11.24 -22.24 -5.43
N GLY A 268 10.48 -23.24 -5.04
CA GLY A 268 10.39 -23.67 -3.63
C GLY A 268 9.52 -22.80 -2.73
N SER A 269 8.91 -21.74 -3.28
CA SER A 269 7.88 -20.96 -2.57
C SER A 269 6.51 -21.62 -2.64
N SER A 270 5.59 -21.18 -1.79
CA SER A 270 4.18 -21.60 -1.83
C SER A 270 3.35 -20.73 -2.78
N LEU A 271 3.93 -20.34 -3.92
CA LEU A 271 3.31 -19.48 -4.92
C LEU A 271 3.22 -20.20 -6.27
N ARG A 272 2.12 -19.99 -6.95
CA ARG A 272 1.92 -20.36 -8.36
C ARG A 272 1.64 -19.08 -9.15
N LEU A 273 2.17 -19.01 -10.36
CA LEU A 273 1.82 -17.99 -11.34
C LEU A 273 1.19 -18.67 -12.55
N ASP A 274 -0.02 -18.27 -12.89
CA ASP A 274 -0.72 -18.68 -14.09
C ASP A 274 -1.38 -17.48 -14.79
N GLU A 275 -2.32 -17.71 -15.71
CA GLU A 275 -3.01 -16.65 -16.46
C GLU A 275 -3.90 -15.76 -15.59
N GLU A 276 -4.26 -16.22 -14.37
CA GLU A 276 -5.05 -15.45 -13.41
C GLU A 276 -4.17 -14.65 -12.43
N GLY A 277 -2.85 -14.85 -12.45
CA GLY A 277 -1.89 -14.16 -11.59
C GLY A 277 -1.19 -15.06 -10.57
N PHE A 278 -0.60 -14.43 -9.55
CA PHE A 278 -0.01 -15.14 -8.42
C PHE A 278 -1.10 -15.71 -7.52
N GLU A 279 -0.98 -16.98 -7.20
CA GLU A 279 -1.83 -17.66 -6.20
C GLU A 279 -0.97 -18.21 -5.07
N PHE A 280 -1.36 -17.95 -3.82
CA PHE A 280 -0.78 -18.62 -2.65
C PHE A 280 -1.43 -20.00 -2.46
N THR A 281 -0.61 -21.04 -2.44
CA THR A 281 -1.04 -22.44 -2.34
C THR A 281 -0.69 -23.11 -1.02
N GLY A 282 -0.03 -22.37 -0.08
CA GLY A 282 0.43 -22.88 1.21
C GLY A 282 -0.63 -22.82 2.32
N GLU A 283 -0.18 -23.04 3.55
CA GLU A 283 -0.98 -22.96 4.77
C GLU A 283 -0.39 -21.90 5.74
N PRO A 284 -1.18 -21.14 6.51
CA PRO A 284 -2.65 -21.15 6.46
C PRO A 284 -3.18 -20.52 5.17
N ARG A 285 -4.23 -21.10 4.62
CA ARG A 285 -4.89 -20.60 3.43
C ARG A 285 -6.08 -19.75 3.82
N THR A 286 -6.09 -18.50 3.42
CA THR A 286 -7.26 -17.65 3.58
C THR A 286 -8.30 -18.10 2.56
N PRO A 287 -9.50 -18.57 2.99
CA PRO A 287 -10.58 -18.77 2.05
C PRO A 287 -10.97 -17.41 1.46
N PRO A 288 -11.44 -17.37 0.20
CA PRO A 288 -12.01 -16.16 -0.37
C PRO A 288 -12.97 -15.51 0.62
N ARG A 289 -12.63 -14.33 1.11
CA ARG A 289 -13.46 -13.62 2.09
C ARG A 289 -14.16 -12.47 1.40
N HIS A 290 -15.45 -12.47 1.49
CA HIS A 290 -16.27 -11.34 1.10
C HIS A 290 -16.40 -10.41 2.31
N TRP A 291 -15.85 -9.24 2.25
CA TRP A 291 -16.04 -8.21 3.29
C TRP A 291 -17.51 -7.87 3.49
N GLY A 292 -18.33 -8.02 2.45
CA GLY A 292 -19.79 -7.92 2.57
C GLY A 292 -20.39 -8.77 3.69
N THR A 293 -19.80 -9.92 4.01
CA THR A 293 -20.24 -10.74 5.15
C THR A 293 -19.91 -10.08 6.49
N LEU A 294 -18.74 -9.43 6.59
CA LEU A 294 -18.34 -8.69 7.79
C LEU A 294 -19.23 -7.44 7.96
N ILE A 295 -19.48 -6.73 6.87
CA ILE A 295 -20.34 -5.54 6.86
C ILE A 295 -21.78 -5.92 7.23
N ALA A 296 -22.32 -7.00 6.67
CA ALA A 296 -23.67 -7.48 6.98
C ALA A 296 -23.86 -7.92 8.45
N ALA A 297 -22.77 -8.20 9.17
CA ALA A 297 -22.80 -8.49 10.59
C ALA A 297 -22.81 -7.24 11.48
N MET A 298 -22.52 -6.06 10.91
CA MET A 298 -22.55 -4.77 11.64
C MET A 298 -23.98 -4.23 11.71
N SER A 299 -24.32 -3.59 12.83
CA SER A 299 -25.57 -2.83 12.92
C SER A 299 -25.48 -1.52 12.13
N GLU A 300 -26.61 -0.98 11.70
CA GLU A 300 -26.65 0.34 11.03
C GLU A 300 -26.06 1.44 11.91
N ASP A 301 -26.26 1.38 13.23
CA ASP A 301 -25.68 2.31 14.19
C ASP A 301 -24.16 2.20 14.28
N GLU A 302 -23.61 1.01 14.19
CA GLU A 302 -22.16 0.79 14.16
C GLU A 302 -21.55 1.34 12.87
N ILE A 303 -22.15 1.05 11.71
CA ILE A 303 -21.70 1.58 10.41
C ILE A 303 -21.74 3.11 10.43
N ARG A 304 -22.83 3.71 10.93
CA ARG A 304 -22.98 5.16 11.02
C ARG A 304 -21.92 5.78 11.93
N ARG A 305 -21.67 5.20 13.11
CA ARG A 305 -20.65 5.70 14.05
C ARG A 305 -19.24 5.61 13.47
N LYS A 306 -18.91 4.51 12.80
CA LYS A 306 -17.61 4.36 12.12
C LYS A 306 -17.41 5.39 11.01
N LYS A 307 -18.44 5.67 10.21
CA LYS A 307 -18.36 6.69 9.13
C LYS A 307 -18.14 8.09 9.67
N SER A 308 -18.84 8.45 10.76
CA SER A 308 -18.74 9.75 11.40
C SER A 308 -17.65 9.84 12.47
N LEU A 309 -16.92 8.76 12.74
CA LEU A 309 -15.94 8.65 13.82
C LEU A 309 -16.50 8.95 15.22
N THR A 310 -17.83 9.03 15.38
CA THR A 310 -18.48 9.46 16.62
C THR A 310 -18.08 8.61 17.83
N PHE A 311 -17.92 7.29 17.63
CA PHE A 311 -17.60 6.39 18.73
C PHE A 311 -16.17 6.58 19.28
N LEU A 312 -15.26 7.14 18.50
CA LEU A 312 -13.89 7.44 18.94
C LEU A 312 -13.87 8.64 19.87
N THR A 313 -14.72 9.64 19.58
CA THR A 313 -14.85 10.83 20.45
C THR A 313 -15.55 10.54 21.77
N GLU A 314 -16.50 9.59 21.81
CA GLU A 314 -17.17 9.16 23.03
C GLU A 314 -16.25 8.35 23.97
N ALA A 315 -15.29 7.60 23.42
CA ALA A 315 -14.32 6.83 24.21
C ALA A 315 -13.23 7.70 24.84
N ALA A 316 -13.05 8.94 24.35
CA ALA A 316 -12.08 9.90 24.87
C ALA A 316 -12.65 10.81 25.98
N GLN A 317 -13.95 10.71 26.31
CA GLN A 317 -14.61 11.38 27.43
C GLN A 317 -14.78 10.44 28.64
#